data_b3cd1ea2b538bf917011c98ded126082
#
_entry.id   b3cd1ea2b538bf917011c98ded126082
#
_cell.length_a   1.000
_cell.length_b   1.000
_cell.length_c   1.000
_cell.angle_alpha   90.00
_cell.angle_beta   90.00
_cell.angle_gamma   90.00
#
_symmetry.space_group_name_H-M   'P 1'
#
loop_
_entity.id
_entity.type
_entity.pdbx_description
1 polymer ?
#
loop_
_entity_poly.entity_id
_entity_poly.type
_entity_poly.pdbx_seq_one_letter_code
_entity_poly.pdbx_strand_id
1 'polypeptide(L)'
;MSYITTKNQYITVAGNQIAYRELGKGKSKLPLVMLVHLAATLDNWDPKLLDLLAEKEHVIVLDLPGVGASQGKVAPTIPGMAEQAHAIIKTLGHTKINLLGLSMGGFIAQEIVRLDSQMVNRLILAGTGPRGGVEVDKVTGKTFRYMLKAGLERVDPKRYIFYNHDEAGRLETEKVLGRMGERKAEYADKDMNVPGFLTQLKAIKRWGIDPQDDMTFITQPTLIVNGDKDMQVPTENSYIMHEKIKNSQLIIYPNAG
;
A
#
# COMPACT_ATOMS: atom_id res chain seq x y z
N MET A 1 -0.32 -15.76 16.86
CA MET A 1 -1.09 -16.01 15.61
C MET A 1 -0.24 -15.43 14.50
N SER A 2 0.09 -16.19 13.48
CA SER A 2 0.94 -15.71 12.37
C SER A 2 0.07 -15.29 11.18
N TYR A 3 0.53 -14.29 10.42
CA TYR A 3 -0.14 -13.82 9.21
C TYR A 3 -0.37 -14.93 8.18
N ILE A 4 0.56 -15.89 8.05
CA ILE A 4 0.44 -17.04 7.14
C ILE A 4 -0.81 -17.91 7.38
N THR A 5 -1.30 -17.96 8.62
CA THR A 5 -2.47 -18.76 9.03
C THR A 5 -3.71 -17.91 9.32
N THR A 6 -3.62 -16.58 9.20
CA THR A 6 -4.76 -15.69 9.44
C THR A 6 -5.75 -15.77 8.28
N LYS A 7 -6.99 -16.15 8.58
CA LYS A 7 -8.07 -16.27 7.59
C LYS A 7 -8.59 -14.91 7.16
N ASN A 8 -9.09 -14.82 5.92
CA ASN A 8 -9.87 -13.67 5.50
C ASN A 8 -11.14 -13.58 6.36
N GLN A 9 -11.43 -12.38 6.83
CA GLN A 9 -12.69 -11.97 7.42
C GLN A 9 -13.44 -11.10 6.42
N TYR A 10 -14.74 -10.99 6.56
CA TYR A 10 -15.57 -10.25 5.62
C TYR A 10 -16.50 -9.29 6.36
N ILE A 11 -16.68 -8.11 5.77
CA ILE A 11 -17.65 -7.11 6.24
C ILE A 11 -18.45 -6.58 5.05
N THR A 12 -19.73 -6.28 5.25
CA THR A 12 -20.57 -5.73 4.19
C THR A 12 -20.48 -4.21 4.17
N VAL A 13 -20.01 -3.64 3.07
CA VAL A 13 -19.93 -2.20 2.83
C VAL A 13 -20.64 -1.86 1.55
N ALA A 14 -21.65 -0.99 1.59
CA ALA A 14 -22.48 -0.61 0.44
C ALA A 14 -22.96 -1.83 -0.39
N GLY A 15 -23.38 -2.90 0.30
CA GLY A 15 -23.90 -4.13 -0.33
C GLY A 15 -22.83 -5.11 -0.85
N ASN A 16 -21.55 -4.80 -0.73
CA ASN A 16 -20.44 -5.66 -1.15
C ASN A 16 -19.74 -6.31 0.05
N GLN A 17 -19.37 -7.59 -0.09
CA GLN A 17 -18.52 -8.28 0.87
C GLN A 17 -17.05 -7.85 0.66
N ILE A 18 -16.46 -7.25 1.69
CA ILE A 18 -15.08 -6.74 1.67
C ILE A 18 -14.22 -7.63 2.53
N ALA A 19 -13.13 -8.14 1.96
CA ALA A 19 -12.15 -8.97 2.65
C ALA A 19 -11.15 -8.12 3.42
N TYR A 20 -10.83 -8.56 4.64
CA TYR A 20 -9.79 -7.97 5.46
C TYR A 20 -9.15 -9.02 6.37
N ARG A 21 -8.01 -8.70 6.96
CA ARG A 21 -7.40 -9.50 8.03
C ARG A 21 -7.05 -8.60 9.21
N GLU A 22 -7.15 -9.18 10.40
CA GLU A 22 -6.91 -8.49 11.65
C GLU A 22 -5.96 -9.32 12.52
N LEU A 23 -4.89 -8.69 13.03
CA LEU A 23 -3.89 -9.30 13.90
C LEU A 23 -3.65 -8.41 15.14
N GLY A 24 -3.14 -9.00 16.21
CA GLY A 24 -2.76 -8.22 17.39
C GLY A 24 -3.91 -7.44 18.04
N LYS A 25 -5.15 -7.90 17.89
CA LYS A 25 -6.32 -7.22 18.48
C LYS A 25 -6.12 -6.98 19.97
N GLY A 26 -6.31 -5.71 20.38
CA GLY A 26 -6.12 -5.28 21.77
C GLY A 26 -4.68 -4.96 22.17
N LYS A 27 -3.69 -5.07 21.26
CA LYS A 27 -2.28 -4.71 21.55
C LYS A 27 -2.06 -3.20 21.61
N SER A 28 -2.77 -2.43 20.80
CA SER A 28 -2.72 -0.97 20.83
C SER A 28 -4.12 -0.36 20.96
N LYS A 29 -4.18 0.89 21.42
CA LYS A 29 -5.44 1.61 21.61
C LYS A 29 -6.12 1.97 20.29
N LEU A 30 -5.33 2.31 19.27
CA LEU A 30 -5.81 2.61 17.93
C LEU A 30 -5.25 1.58 16.98
N PRO A 31 -6.05 1.04 16.03
CA PRO A 31 -5.52 0.11 15.05
C PRO A 31 -4.58 0.81 14.06
N LEU A 32 -3.58 0.07 13.58
CA LEU A 32 -2.79 0.40 12.41
C LEU A 32 -3.48 -0.20 11.18
N VAL A 33 -4.14 0.65 10.40
CA VAL A 33 -4.70 0.25 9.09
C VAL A 33 -3.62 0.40 8.03
N MET A 34 -3.45 -0.62 7.19
CA MET A 34 -2.41 -0.64 6.17
C MET A 34 -3.02 -0.80 4.78
N LEU A 35 -2.64 0.09 3.87
CA LEU A 35 -3.06 0.12 2.46
C LEU A 35 -1.88 -0.28 1.57
N VAL A 36 -2.11 -1.28 0.72
CA VAL A 36 -1.09 -1.93 -0.08
C VAL A 36 -0.83 -1.20 -1.42
N HIS A 37 0.20 -1.64 -2.13
CA HIS A 37 0.61 -1.12 -3.44
C HIS A 37 -0.30 -1.54 -4.61
N LEU A 38 -0.02 -1.03 -5.81
CA LEU A 38 -0.66 -1.41 -7.08
C LEU A 38 -0.70 -2.94 -7.27
N ALA A 39 -1.84 -3.44 -7.73
CA ALA A 39 -2.08 -4.85 -8.07
C ALA A 39 -1.93 -5.85 -6.91
N ALA A 40 -1.77 -5.37 -5.71
CA ALA A 40 -1.61 -6.20 -4.52
C ALA A 40 -2.94 -6.52 -3.85
N THR A 41 -2.96 -7.65 -3.19
CA THR A 41 -4.06 -8.16 -2.37
C THR A 41 -3.56 -8.41 -0.94
N LEU A 42 -4.38 -8.94 -0.07
CA LEU A 42 -3.99 -9.31 1.29
C LEU A 42 -2.74 -10.22 1.33
N ASP A 43 -2.47 -11.03 0.30
CA ASP A 43 -1.33 -11.94 0.27
C ASP A 43 0.00 -11.30 -0.19
N ASN A 44 -0.01 -10.00 -0.53
CA ASN A 44 1.19 -9.30 -0.97
C ASN A 44 1.92 -8.53 0.14
N TRP A 45 1.51 -8.69 1.39
CA TRP A 45 2.27 -8.24 2.55
C TRP A 45 3.28 -9.31 2.99
N ASP A 46 4.52 -8.90 3.30
CA ASP A 46 5.50 -9.81 3.90
C ASP A 46 4.98 -10.28 5.28
N PRO A 47 4.76 -11.60 5.48
CA PRO A 47 4.26 -12.13 6.74
C PRO A 47 5.12 -11.72 7.95
N LYS A 48 6.44 -11.67 7.77
CA LYS A 48 7.37 -11.26 8.83
C LYS A 48 7.12 -9.81 9.29
N LEU A 49 6.84 -8.91 8.36
CA LEU A 49 6.52 -7.52 8.70
C LEU A 49 5.24 -7.45 9.54
N LEU A 50 4.18 -8.14 9.09
CA LEU A 50 2.89 -8.08 9.78
C LEU A 50 2.94 -8.78 11.14
N ASP A 51 3.65 -9.91 11.26
CA ASP A 51 3.81 -10.61 12.52
C ASP A 51 4.58 -9.76 13.55
N LEU A 52 5.67 -9.08 13.15
CA LEU A 52 6.42 -8.17 14.01
C LEU A 52 5.60 -6.95 14.44
N LEU A 53 4.81 -6.36 13.54
CA LEU A 53 3.93 -5.25 13.89
C LEU A 53 2.84 -5.71 14.87
N ALA A 54 2.25 -6.89 14.65
CA ALA A 54 1.19 -7.45 15.48
C ALA A 54 1.63 -7.85 16.89
N GLU A 55 2.93 -7.89 17.18
CA GLU A 55 3.43 -8.07 18.56
C GLU A 55 3.03 -6.89 19.46
N LYS A 56 2.97 -5.69 18.91
CA LYS A 56 2.72 -4.44 19.65
C LYS A 56 1.51 -3.65 19.20
N GLU A 57 1.08 -3.85 17.95
CA GLU A 57 0.01 -3.09 17.31
C GLU A 57 -1.20 -3.99 16.99
N HIS A 58 -2.38 -3.41 17.03
CA HIS A 58 -3.57 -3.96 16.41
C HIS A 58 -3.53 -3.61 14.93
N VAL A 59 -3.18 -4.58 14.07
CA VAL A 59 -2.99 -4.39 12.63
C VAL A 59 -4.22 -4.82 11.85
N ILE A 60 -4.68 -3.99 10.92
CA ILE A 60 -5.75 -4.28 9.98
C ILE A 60 -5.24 -4.05 8.57
N VAL A 61 -5.31 -5.08 7.73
CA VAL A 61 -5.07 -5.01 6.29
C VAL A 61 -6.37 -5.30 5.55
N LEU A 62 -6.63 -4.62 4.47
CA LEU A 62 -7.90 -4.73 3.74
C LEU A 62 -7.69 -4.72 2.22
N ASP A 63 -8.56 -5.43 1.51
CA ASP A 63 -8.71 -5.33 0.07
C ASP A 63 -9.79 -4.31 -0.28
N LEU A 64 -9.46 -3.37 -1.15
CA LEU A 64 -10.46 -2.45 -1.68
C LEU A 64 -11.50 -3.18 -2.54
N PRO A 65 -12.69 -2.61 -2.77
CA PRO A 65 -13.69 -3.19 -3.68
C PRO A 65 -13.10 -3.55 -5.04
N GLY A 66 -13.34 -4.79 -5.49
CA GLY A 66 -12.81 -5.32 -6.75
C GLY A 66 -11.36 -5.77 -6.73
N VAL A 67 -10.75 -5.84 -5.54
CA VAL A 67 -9.39 -6.36 -5.30
C VAL A 67 -9.48 -7.65 -4.51
N GLY A 68 -8.65 -8.63 -4.85
CA GLY A 68 -8.57 -9.90 -4.11
C GLY A 68 -9.91 -10.60 -3.96
N ALA A 69 -10.27 -10.96 -2.74
CA ALA A 69 -11.55 -11.59 -2.41
C ALA A 69 -12.68 -10.57 -2.19
N SER A 70 -12.41 -9.26 -2.24
CA SER A 70 -13.43 -8.23 -2.10
C SER A 70 -14.32 -8.13 -3.32
N GLN A 71 -15.64 -8.07 -3.08
CA GLN A 71 -16.64 -7.82 -4.12
C GLN A 71 -16.63 -6.34 -4.55
N GLY A 72 -17.37 -6.04 -5.62
CA GLY A 72 -17.52 -4.67 -6.13
C GLY A 72 -16.54 -4.36 -7.25
N LYS A 73 -16.21 -3.08 -7.41
CA LYS A 73 -15.33 -2.59 -8.47
C LYS A 73 -14.31 -1.58 -7.90
N VAL A 74 -13.11 -1.63 -8.44
CA VAL A 74 -12.06 -0.63 -8.15
C VAL A 74 -12.55 0.75 -8.61
N ALA A 75 -12.48 1.74 -7.74
CA ALA A 75 -12.80 3.12 -8.10
C ALA A 75 -11.78 3.66 -9.13
N PRO A 76 -12.23 4.48 -10.11
CA PRO A 76 -11.38 4.91 -11.23
C PRO A 76 -10.38 6.02 -10.89
N THR A 77 -10.36 6.49 -9.64
CA THR A 77 -9.50 7.58 -9.16
C THR A 77 -8.96 7.29 -7.77
N ILE A 78 -7.81 7.87 -7.42
CA ILE A 78 -7.25 7.76 -6.07
C ILE A 78 -8.20 8.33 -5.00
N PRO A 79 -8.84 9.52 -5.16
CA PRO A 79 -9.88 9.98 -4.23
C PRO A 79 -11.03 8.99 -4.07
N GLY A 80 -11.54 8.40 -5.15
CA GLY A 80 -12.61 7.41 -5.05
C GLY A 80 -12.18 6.13 -4.32
N MET A 81 -10.92 5.69 -4.47
CA MET A 81 -10.37 4.58 -3.67
C MET A 81 -10.26 4.97 -2.19
N ALA A 82 -9.93 6.23 -1.90
CA ALA A 82 -9.90 6.74 -0.53
C ALA A 82 -11.28 6.77 0.12
N GLU A 83 -12.32 7.17 -0.61
CA GLU A 83 -13.72 7.10 -0.16
C GLU A 83 -14.12 5.65 0.16
N GLN A 84 -13.73 4.69 -0.69
CA GLN A 84 -13.97 3.26 -0.45
C GLN A 84 -13.26 2.79 0.82
N ALA A 85 -11.96 3.08 0.98
CA ALA A 85 -11.19 2.70 2.17
C ALA A 85 -11.75 3.34 3.45
N HIS A 86 -12.09 4.62 3.41
CA HIS A 86 -12.72 5.34 4.52
C HIS A 86 -14.05 4.69 4.94
N ALA A 87 -14.92 4.34 3.99
CA ALA A 87 -16.18 3.67 4.29
C ALA A 87 -15.95 2.29 4.94
N ILE A 88 -14.97 1.52 4.48
CA ILE A 88 -14.59 0.23 5.07
C ILE A 88 -14.15 0.42 6.52
N ILE A 89 -13.22 1.35 6.77
CA ILE A 89 -12.68 1.64 8.11
C ILE A 89 -13.80 2.04 9.08
N LYS A 90 -14.73 2.90 8.64
CA LYS A 90 -15.90 3.29 9.45
C LYS A 90 -16.84 2.12 9.72
N THR A 91 -17.07 1.26 8.74
CA THR A 91 -17.95 0.09 8.90
C THR A 91 -17.32 -0.94 9.84
N LEU A 92 -15.98 -1.04 9.90
CA LEU A 92 -15.25 -1.82 10.91
C LEU A 92 -15.36 -1.24 12.34
N GLY A 93 -16.00 -0.07 12.50
CA GLY A 93 -16.24 0.57 13.80
C GLY A 93 -15.13 1.51 14.25
N HIS A 94 -14.19 1.86 13.37
CA HIS A 94 -13.06 2.72 13.73
C HIS A 94 -13.30 4.18 13.29
N THR A 95 -13.31 5.07 14.26
CA THR A 95 -13.41 6.53 14.05
C THR A 95 -12.05 7.22 14.11
N LYS A 96 -11.03 6.55 14.69
CA LYS A 96 -9.67 7.05 14.77
C LYS A 96 -8.67 5.89 14.62
N ILE A 97 -7.67 6.06 13.76
CA ILE A 97 -6.68 5.04 13.38
C ILE A 97 -5.28 5.62 13.26
N ASN A 98 -4.26 4.77 13.28
CA ASN A 98 -2.98 5.02 12.64
C ASN A 98 -3.05 4.46 11.22
N LEU A 99 -2.50 5.15 10.24
CA LEU A 99 -2.63 4.79 8.82
C LEU A 99 -1.25 4.63 8.18
N LEU A 100 -1.04 3.49 7.52
CA LEU A 100 0.14 3.24 6.68
C LEU A 100 -0.30 3.07 5.24
N GLY A 101 0.32 3.79 4.32
CA GLY A 101 0.16 3.61 2.89
C GLY A 101 1.47 3.28 2.21
N LEU A 102 1.52 2.13 1.53
CA LEU A 102 2.66 1.70 0.72
C LEU A 102 2.39 1.99 -0.76
N SER A 103 3.26 2.78 -1.41
CA SER A 103 3.15 3.11 -2.84
C SER A 103 1.78 3.73 -3.17
N MET A 104 0.96 3.11 -4.05
CA MET A 104 -0.42 3.54 -4.33
C MET A 104 -1.25 3.68 -3.04
N GLY A 105 -1.04 2.81 -2.05
CA GLY A 105 -1.69 2.94 -0.74
C GLY A 105 -1.35 4.26 -0.04
N GLY A 106 -0.16 4.82 -0.29
CA GLY A 106 0.24 6.14 0.19
C GLY A 106 -0.51 7.29 -0.50
N PHE A 107 -0.82 7.17 -1.81
CA PHE A 107 -1.68 8.13 -2.50
C PHE A 107 -3.09 8.13 -1.88
N ILE A 108 -3.63 6.92 -1.65
CA ILE A 108 -4.95 6.74 -1.02
C ILE A 108 -4.95 7.29 0.40
N ALA A 109 -3.89 7.04 1.18
CA ALA A 109 -3.78 7.52 2.56
C ALA A 109 -3.78 9.06 2.66
N GLN A 110 -3.13 9.75 1.72
CA GLN A 110 -3.16 11.20 1.62
C GLN A 110 -4.59 11.71 1.38
N GLU A 111 -5.35 11.07 0.49
CA GLU A 111 -6.74 11.46 0.22
C GLU A 111 -7.70 11.10 1.38
N ILE A 112 -7.41 10.04 2.17
CA ILE A 112 -8.17 9.78 3.41
C ILE A 112 -7.96 10.93 4.41
N VAL A 113 -6.72 11.43 4.57
CA VAL A 113 -6.46 12.60 5.42
C VAL A 113 -7.20 13.83 4.91
N ARG A 114 -7.26 14.04 3.60
CA ARG A 114 -8.01 15.14 2.98
C ARG A 114 -9.51 15.02 3.23
N LEU A 115 -10.05 13.80 3.12
CA LEU A 115 -11.48 13.51 3.30
C LEU A 115 -11.91 13.62 4.77
N ASP A 116 -11.10 13.09 5.69
CA ASP A 116 -11.41 13.02 7.12
C ASP A 116 -10.12 13.08 7.95
N SER A 117 -9.60 14.28 8.14
CA SER A 117 -8.35 14.51 8.87
C SER A 117 -8.42 14.06 10.34
N GLN A 118 -9.62 14.03 10.93
CA GLN A 118 -9.82 13.62 12.32
C GLN A 118 -9.70 12.10 12.51
N MET A 119 -9.94 11.32 11.46
CA MET A 119 -9.78 9.87 11.50
C MET A 119 -8.32 9.45 11.67
N VAL A 120 -7.38 10.17 11.05
CA VAL A 120 -5.97 9.76 11.06
C VAL A 120 -5.21 10.39 12.21
N ASN A 121 -4.76 9.57 13.16
CA ASN A 121 -3.96 10.00 14.30
C ASN A 121 -2.47 10.15 13.97
N ARG A 122 -1.90 9.18 13.26
CA ARG A 122 -0.52 9.16 12.75
C ARG A 122 -0.53 8.60 11.34
N LEU A 123 0.35 9.10 10.49
CA LEU A 123 0.47 8.70 9.10
C LEU A 123 1.85 8.12 8.82
N ILE A 124 1.91 7.03 8.06
CA ILE A 124 3.15 6.47 7.53
C ILE A 124 3.01 6.41 6.00
N LEU A 125 3.91 7.07 5.30
CA LEU A 125 4.01 7.11 3.84
C LEU A 125 5.27 6.37 3.41
N ALA A 126 5.11 5.18 2.83
CA ALA A 126 6.21 4.30 2.46
C ALA A 126 6.29 4.13 0.93
N GLY A 127 7.47 4.37 0.33
CA GLY A 127 7.70 4.17 -1.11
C GLY A 127 6.65 4.86 -1.98
N THR A 128 6.30 6.11 -1.69
CA THR A 128 5.18 6.83 -2.30
C THR A 128 5.54 8.28 -2.65
N GLY A 129 4.62 9.01 -3.26
CA GLY A 129 4.81 10.41 -3.67
C GLY A 129 3.56 11.27 -3.49
N PRO A 130 3.68 12.58 -3.64
CA PRO A 130 2.54 13.49 -3.64
C PRO A 130 1.74 13.38 -4.94
N ARG A 131 0.55 13.96 -4.99
CA ARG A 131 -0.14 14.25 -6.25
C ARG A 131 0.75 15.14 -7.10
N GLY A 132 0.85 14.85 -8.41
CA GLY A 132 1.74 15.55 -9.32
C GLY A 132 3.23 15.34 -9.00
N GLY A 133 3.57 14.25 -8.29
CA GLY A 133 4.95 13.92 -7.92
C GLY A 133 5.82 13.56 -9.11
N VAL A 134 7.13 13.64 -8.90
CA VAL A 134 8.15 13.38 -9.94
C VAL A 134 8.01 11.96 -10.46
N GLU A 135 7.83 11.81 -11.78
CA GLU A 135 7.72 10.54 -12.51
C GLU A 135 6.61 9.58 -12.03
N VAL A 136 5.66 10.02 -11.22
CA VAL A 136 4.52 9.19 -10.79
C VAL A 136 3.63 8.83 -12.00
N ASP A 137 3.52 9.72 -12.98
CA ASP A 137 2.84 9.47 -14.26
C ASP A 137 3.50 8.37 -15.10
N LYS A 138 4.80 8.12 -14.89
CA LYS A 138 5.59 7.10 -15.59
C LYS A 138 5.50 5.70 -14.98
N VAL A 139 4.92 5.55 -13.78
CA VAL A 139 4.79 4.26 -13.07
C VAL A 139 4.15 3.20 -13.98
N THR A 140 3.12 3.54 -14.74
CA THR A 140 2.47 2.61 -15.68
C THR A 140 3.47 2.02 -16.69
N GLY A 141 4.27 2.85 -17.33
CA GLY A 141 5.27 2.40 -18.31
C GLY A 141 6.39 1.57 -17.65
N LYS A 142 6.88 2.01 -16.49
CA LYS A 142 7.87 1.27 -15.70
C LYS A 142 7.35 -0.12 -15.32
N THR A 143 6.10 -0.22 -14.82
CA THR A 143 5.46 -1.48 -14.44
C THR A 143 5.40 -2.46 -15.62
N PHE A 144 4.90 -2.05 -16.78
CA PHE A 144 4.84 -2.93 -17.95
C PHE A 144 6.24 -3.36 -18.44
N ARG A 145 7.22 -2.46 -18.41
CA ARG A 145 8.61 -2.80 -18.76
C ARG A 145 9.17 -3.89 -17.84
N TYR A 146 8.95 -3.77 -16.53
CA TYR A 146 9.44 -4.75 -15.57
C TYR A 146 8.66 -6.07 -15.62
N MET A 147 7.35 -6.03 -15.87
CA MET A 147 6.55 -7.24 -16.09
C MET A 147 7.03 -8.00 -17.32
N LEU A 148 7.30 -7.29 -18.44
CA LEU A 148 7.84 -7.92 -19.64
C LEU A 148 9.21 -8.55 -19.38
N LYS A 149 10.13 -7.82 -18.73
CA LYS A 149 11.46 -8.32 -18.37
C LYS A 149 11.36 -9.56 -17.51
N ALA A 150 10.55 -9.52 -16.45
CA ALA A 150 10.33 -10.64 -15.55
C ALA A 150 9.73 -11.86 -16.26
N GLY A 151 8.78 -11.65 -17.18
CA GLY A 151 8.20 -12.71 -18.01
C GLY A 151 9.23 -13.39 -18.91
N LEU A 152 10.12 -12.64 -19.55
CA LEU A 152 11.20 -13.18 -20.36
C LEU A 152 12.20 -14.02 -19.53
N GLU A 153 12.48 -13.59 -18.30
CA GLU A 153 13.40 -14.28 -17.38
C GLU A 153 12.70 -15.33 -16.51
N ARG A 154 11.37 -15.47 -16.61
CA ARG A 154 10.54 -16.39 -15.81
C ARG A 154 10.70 -16.21 -14.30
N VAL A 155 10.75 -14.95 -13.85
CA VAL A 155 10.83 -14.58 -12.43
C VAL A 155 9.60 -13.74 -12.03
N ASP A 156 9.36 -13.58 -10.72
CA ASP A 156 8.30 -12.70 -10.24
C ASP A 156 8.62 -11.23 -10.56
N PRO A 157 7.68 -10.45 -11.12
CA PRO A 157 7.87 -9.01 -11.41
C PRO A 157 8.33 -8.18 -10.21
N LYS A 158 7.98 -8.58 -8.98
CA LYS A 158 8.43 -7.91 -7.75
C LYS A 158 9.94 -7.81 -7.65
N ARG A 159 10.68 -8.75 -8.26
CA ARG A 159 12.14 -8.73 -8.38
C ARG A 159 12.68 -7.42 -8.95
N TYR A 160 11.96 -6.83 -9.90
CA TYR A 160 12.36 -5.60 -10.60
C TYR A 160 11.62 -4.36 -10.12
N ILE A 161 10.51 -4.55 -9.40
CA ILE A 161 9.64 -3.46 -8.96
C ILE A 161 10.08 -2.94 -7.60
N PHE A 162 10.50 -3.82 -6.67
CA PHE A 162 10.72 -3.50 -5.27
C PHE A 162 12.15 -3.72 -4.78
N TYR A 163 13.04 -4.25 -5.60
CA TYR A 163 14.38 -4.61 -5.16
C TYR A 163 15.43 -4.13 -6.13
N ASN A 164 16.62 -3.89 -5.62
CA ASN A 164 17.78 -3.58 -6.45
C ASN A 164 18.01 -4.67 -7.51
N HIS A 165 18.49 -4.28 -8.68
CA HIS A 165 18.71 -5.20 -9.80
C HIS A 165 20.07 -5.92 -9.73
N ASP A 166 20.70 -5.91 -8.57
CA ASP A 166 21.95 -6.63 -8.25
C ASP A 166 21.69 -7.97 -7.54
N GLU A 167 22.76 -8.66 -7.18
CA GLU A 167 22.70 -9.95 -6.50
C GLU A 167 22.08 -9.85 -5.10
N ALA A 168 22.34 -8.77 -4.36
CA ALA A 168 21.75 -8.54 -3.05
C ALA A 168 20.22 -8.41 -3.15
N GLY A 169 19.71 -7.61 -4.10
CA GLY A 169 18.28 -7.48 -4.35
C GLY A 169 17.63 -8.79 -4.81
N ARG A 170 18.34 -9.64 -5.59
CA ARG A 170 17.86 -10.98 -5.95
C ARG A 170 17.66 -11.84 -4.71
N LEU A 171 18.66 -11.91 -3.84
CA LEU A 171 18.60 -12.70 -2.61
C LEU A 171 17.48 -12.22 -1.66
N GLU A 172 17.31 -10.91 -1.50
CA GLU A 172 16.24 -10.36 -0.66
C GLU A 172 14.85 -10.67 -1.26
N THR A 173 14.70 -10.57 -2.60
CA THR A 173 13.46 -10.98 -3.27
C THR A 173 13.10 -12.43 -2.96
N GLU A 174 14.04 -13.35 -3.11
CA GLU A 174 13.84 -14.79 -2.86
C GLU A 174 13.42 -15.06 -1.41
N LYS A 175 14.02 -14.36 -0.44
CA LYS A 175 13.65 -14.49 0.98
C LYS A 175 12.20 -14.01 1.23
N VAL A 176 11.81 -12.87 0.66
CA VAL A 176 10.47 -12.31 0.86
C VAL A 176 9.42 -13.16 0.14
N LEU A 177 9.66 -13.51 -1.12
CA LEU A 177 8.73 -14.37 -1.88
C LEU A 177 8.63 -15.77 -1.26
N GLY A 178 9.73 -16.31 -0.72
CA GLY A 178 9.72 -17.55 0.05
C GLY A 178 8.74 -17.48 1.22
N ARG A 179 8.83 -16.44 2.06
CA ARG A 179 7.90 -16.24 3.18
C ARG A 179 6.44 -16.05 2.74
N MET A 180 6.21 -15.31 1.64
CA MET A 180 4.86 -15.17 1.08
C MET A 180 4.31 -16.53 0.60
N GLY A 181 5.16 -17.38 0.00
CA GLY A 181 4.81 -18.71 -0.48
C GLY A 181 4.52 -19.75 0.62
N GLU A 182 4.88 -19.47 1.89
CA GLU A 182 4.55 -20.32 3.02
C GLU A 182 3.04 -20.34 3.35
N ARG A 183 2.28 -19.39 2.79
CA ARG A 183 0.84 -19.31 3.01
C ARG A 183 0.12 -20.49 2.38
N LYS A 184 -0.65 -21.23 3.18
CA LYS A 184 -1.42 -22.36 2.72
C LYS A 184 -2.56 -21.94 1.80
N ALA A 185 -2.83 -22.74 0.77
CA ALA A 185 -3.90 -22.48 -0.21
C ALA A 185 -5.28 -22.25 0.44
N GLU A 186 -5.59 -22.92 1.54
CA GLU A 186 -6.85 -22.75 2.29
C GLU A 186 -7.04 -21.36 2.93
N TYR A 187 -5.95 -20.58 3.08
CA TYR A 187 -5.95 -19.24 3.62
C TYR A 187 -5.63 -18.18 2.56
N ALA A 188 -5.33 -18.61 1.34
CA ALA A 188 -4.95 -17.72 0.26
C ALA A 188 -6.10 -16.77 -0.11
N ASP A 189 -5.71 -15.56 -0.47
CA ASP A 189 -6.59 -14.60 -1.09
C ASP A 189 -6.72 -14.87 -2.60
N LYS A 190 -7.62 -14.18 -3.26
CA LYS A 190 -7.71 -14.20 -4.72
C LYS A 190 -6.70 -13.23 -5.33
N ASP A 191 -6.20 -13.60 -6.50
CA ASP A 191 -5.35 -12.70 -7.26
C ASP A 191 -6.11 -11.47 -7.77
N MET A 192 -5.35 -10.41 -8.05
CA MET A 192 -5.85 -9.21 -8.69
C MET A 192 -6.34 -9.51 -10.10
N ASN A 193 -7.56 -9.09 -10.42
CA ASN A 193 -8.09 -9.24 -11.78
C ASN A 193 -7.57 -8.15 -12.74
N VAL A 194 -7.50 -8.48 -14.03
CA VAL A 194 -6.96 -7.57 -15.07
C VAL A 194 -7.73 -6.24 -15.16
N PRO A 195 -9.07 -6.20 -15.18
CA PRO A 195 -9.80 -4.92 -15.21
C PRO A 195 -9.48 -4.01 -14.02
N GLY A 196 -9.40 -4.56 -12.81
CA GLY A 196 -9.02 -3.81 -11.61
C GLY A 196 -7.60 -3.26 -11.69
N PHE A 197 -6.64 -4.09 -12.11
CA PHE A 197 -5.26 -3.68 -12.33
C PHE A 197 -5.15 -2.50 -13.31
N LEU A 198 -5.81 -2.59 -14.47
CA LEU A 198 -5.80 -1.51 -15.46
C LEU A 198 -6.47 -0.24 -14.95
N THR A 199 -7.51 -0.38 -14.10
CA THR A 199 -8.17 0.75 -13.46
C THR A 199 -7.23 1.45 -12.47
N GLN A 200 -6.51 0.70 -11.65
CA GLN A 200 -5.50 1.24 -10.73
C GLN A 200 -4.37 1.96 -11.48
N LEU A 201 -3.84 1.38 -12.57
CA LEU A 201 -2.82 2.03 -13.40
C LEU A 201 -3.29 3.37 -13.96
N LYS A 202 -4.52 3.45 -14.45
CA LYS A 202 -5.12 4.70 -14.95
C LYS A 202 -5.25 5.74 -13.82
N ALA A 203 -5.67 5.30 -12.64
CA ALA A 203 -5.79 6.18 -11.48
C ALA A 203 -4.43 6.74 -11.03
N ILE A 204 -3.38 5.91 -11.01
CA ILE A 204 -2.00 6.33 -10.70
C ILE A 204 -1.51 7.33 -11.75
N LYS A 205 -1.69 7.03 -13.04
CA LYS A 205 -1.30 7.96 -14.11
C LYS A 205 -1.97 9.32 -13.96
N ARG A 206 -3.29 9.33 -13.68
CA ARG A 206 -4.03 10.57 -13.45
C ARG A 206 -3.48 11.32 -12.23
N TRP A 207 -3.23 10.64 -11.11
CA TRP A 207 -2.61 11.20 -9.92
C TRP A 207 -1.27 11.87 -10.21
N GLY A 208 -0.44 11.24 -11.06
CA GLY A 208 0.87 11.75 -11.42
C GLY A 208 0.86 12.95 -12.38
N ILE A 209 -0.17 13.09 -13.24
CA ILE A 209 -0.28 14.23 -14.16
C ILE A 209 -1.05 15.42 -13.58
N ASP A 210 -1.76 15.22 -12.47
CA ASP A 210 -2.48 16.30 -11.79
C ASP A 210 -1.47 17.37 -11.29
N PRO A 211 -1.91 18.62 -11.06
CA PRO A 211 -1.04 19.63 -10.45
C PRO A 211 -0.47 19.16 -9.11
N GLN A 212 0.79 19.52 -8.87
CA GLN A 212 1.47 19.14 -7.63
C GLN A 212 0.77 19.74 -6.41
N ASP A 213 0.51 18.88 -5.42
CA ASP A 213 -0.14 19.24 -4.17
C ASP A 213 0.82 20.04 -3.24
N ASP A 214 0.28 20.96 -2.46
CA ASP A 214 1.02 21.68 -1.42
C ASP A 214 1.14 20.89 -0.11
N MET A 215 0.29 19.88 0.07
CA MET A 215 0.25 18.94 1.20
C MET A 215 0.04 19.59 2.59
N THR A 216 -0.35 20.87 2.65
CA THR A 216 -0.53 21.61 3.91
C THR A 216 -1.68 21.08 4.76
N PHE A 217 -2.61 20.33 4.14
CA PHE A 217 -3.72 19.66 4.83
C PHE A 217 -3.27 18.48 5.71
N ILE A 218 -2.05 17.93 5.51
CA ILE A 218 -1.51 16.87 6.35
C ILE A 218 -0.83 17.48 7.56
N THR A 219 -1.56 17.51 8.67
CA THR A 219 -1.08 18.06 9.96
C THR A 219 -0.69 16.99 10.98
N GLN A 220 -1.02 15.74 10.69
CA GLN A 220 -0.72 14.59 11.54
C GLN A 220 0.79 14.36 11.67
N PRO A 221 1.28 13.84 12.81
CA PRO A 221 2.63 13.29 12.87
C PRO A 221 2.81 12.25 11.77
N THR A 222 3.75 12.52 10.85
CA THR A 222 3.94 11.72 9.63
C THR A 222 5.34 11.15 9.59
N LEU A 223 5.45 9.84 9.36
CA LEU A 223 6.72 9.18 9.02
C LEU A 223 6.75 8.93 7.52
N ILE A 224 7.79 9.42 6.85
CA ILE A 224 8.04 9.18 5.43
C ILE A 224 9.24 8.24 5.34
N VAL A 225 9.08 7.11 4.64
CA VAL A 225 10.14 6.11 4.45
C VAL A 225 10.27 5.73 2.99
N ASN A 226 11.51 5.63 2.50
CA ASN A 226 11.80 5.15 1.15
C ASN A 226 13.20 4.53 1.08
N GLY A 227 13.47 3.79 0.00
CA GLY A 227 14.81 3.41 -0.40
C GLY A 227 15.49 4.52 -1.23
N ASP A 228 16.83 4.56 -1.22
CA ASP A 228 17.60 5.52 -2.02
C ASP A 228 17.66 5.15 -3.52
N LYS A 229 17.19 3.93 -3.87
CA LYS A 229 17.19 3.38 -5.23
C LYS A 229 15.79 2.97 -5.71
N ASP A 230 14.72 3.57 -5.18
CA ASP A 230 13.37 3.27 -5.62
C ASP A 230 13.19 3.60 -7.12
N MET A 231 13.02 2.55 -7.92
CA MET A 231 12.91 2.62 -9.38
C MET A 231 11.48 2.93 -9.85
N GLN A 232 10.47 2.78 -8.98
CA GLN A 232 9.06 3.03 -9.32
C GLN A 232 8.64 4.45 -8.99
N VAL A 233 8.81 4.85 -7.73
CA VAL A 233 8.49 6.19 -7.25
C VAL A 233 9.79 6.83 -6.75
N PRO A 234 10.44 7.68 -7.55
CA PRO A 234 11.74 8.23 -7.22
C PRO A 234 11.80 8.80 -5.79
N THR A 235 12.90 8.53 -5.10
CA THR A 235 13.17 8.96 -3.70
C THR A 235 13.03 10.48 -3.53
N GLU A 236 13.22 11.25 -4.61
CA GLU A 236 12.98 12.69 -4.66
C GLU A 236 11.58 13.07 -4.15
N ASN A 237 10.56 12.25 -4.43
CA ASN A 237 9.21 12.47 -3.93
C ASN A 237 9.13 12.45 -2.40
N SER A 238 9.95 11.64 -1.75
CA SER A 238 10.03 11.58 -0.28
C SER A 238 10.61 12.86 0.31
N TYR A 239 11.61 13.46 -0.32
CA TYR A 239 12.14 14.78 0.06
C TYR A 239 11.11 15.88 -0.15
N ILE A 240 10.40 15.89 -1.29
CA ILE A 240 9.32 16.84 -1.58
C ILE A 240 8.21 16.76 -0.50
N MET A 241 7.78 15.54 -0.14
CA MET A 241 6.77 15.35 0.91
C MET A 241 7.27 15.84 2.27
N HIS A 242 8.53 15.56 2.61
CA HIS A 242 9.12 15.99 3.88
C HIS A 242 9.23 17.52 3.98
N GLU A 243 9.58 18.19 2.91
CA GLU A 243 9.62 19.65 2.85
C GLU A 243 8.23 20.27 3.07
N LYS A 244 7.18 19.68 2.47
CA LYS A 244 5.81 20.20 2.50
C LYS A 244 5.03 19.83 3.76
N ILE A 245 5.26 18.66 4.33
CA ILE A 245 4.56 18.19 5.54
C ILE A 245 5.34 18.62 6.78
N LYS A 246 4.94 19.71 7.40
CA LYS A 246 5.67 20.34 8.52
C LYS A 246 5.93 19.39 9.71
N ASN A 247 5.00 18.50 10.02
CA ASN A 247 5.10 17.57 11.14
C ASN A 247 5.53 16.18 10.65
N SER A 248 6.63 16.11 9.88
CA SER A 248 7.12 14.85 9.32
C SER A 248 8.55 14.52 9.76
N GLN A 249 8.85 13.23 9.77
CA GLN A 249 10.18 12.66 9.87
C GLN A 249 10.45 11.88 8.58
N LEU A 250 11.68 11.95 8.07
CA LEU A 250 12.13 11.26 6.86
C LEU A 250 13.19 10.23 7.20
N ILE A 251 13.00 9.00 6.72
CA ILE A 251 14.01 7.94 6.77
C ILE A 251 14.24 7.42 5.35
N ILE A 252 15.47 7.53 4.86
CA ILE A 252 15.91 6.94 3.60
C ILE A 252 16.83 5.78 3.90
N TYR A 253 16.45 4.59 3.48
CA TYR A 253 17.25 3.38 3.63
C TYR A 253 18.31 3.31 2.52
N PRO A 254 19.61 3.24 2.87
CA PRO A 254 20.66 3.14 1.88
C PRO A 254 20.64 1.77 1.20
N ASN A 255 20.97 1.76 -0.10
CA ASN A 255 20.99 0.55 -0.94
C ASN A 255 19.67 -0.23 -0.93
N ALA A 256 18.53 0.46 -0.84
CA ALA A 256 17.20 -0.11 -0.92
C ALA A 256 16.45 0.41 -2.15
N GLY A 257 15.74 -0.51 -2.85
CA GLY A 257 14.90 -0.21 -3.99
C GLY A 257 13.42 -0.30 -3.65
#